data_8081a40dfdc02222eec93e1a3bcb49ac
#
_entry.id   8081a40dfdc02222eec93e1a3bcb49ac
#
_cell.length_a   1.000
_cell.length_b   1.000
_cell.length_c   1.000
_cell.angle_alpha   90.00
_cell.angle_beta   90.00
_cell.angle_gamma   90.00
#
_symmetry.space_group_name_H-M   'P 1'
#
loop_
_entity.id
_entity.type
_entity.pdbx_description
1 polymer ?
#
loop_
_entity_poly.entity_id
_entity_poly.type
_entity_poly.pdbx_seq_one_letter_code
_entity_poly.pdbx_strand_id
1 'polypeptide(L)'
;KVGKPQFSVDYYESFTRLTKKVDMADAYIYMDARNEAQMNTSGTLKYSAAYIEATKKANGLLPNDNPRLYNPYLYPAIDWADNLFNDWGHNRRGNINIRGGVPNANYYASLSYYGETGMTRNFKLENYNTQMKYDRYNFTSNLNLKPTSKTTVDLGFSGYLGQGHYPQSSTSSLYAACMDVNPVIYPLLLPNGTVSG
;
A
#
# COMPACT_ATOMS: atom_id res chain seq x y z
N LYS A 1 11.00 -5.75 -40.20
CA LYS A 1 11.95 -4.90 -40.97
C LYS A 1 13.25 -5.67 -41.15
N VAL A 2 13.74 -5.78 -42.37
CA VAL A 2 15.05 -6.37 -42.67
C VAL A 2 16.12 -5.42 -42.09
N GLY A 3 17.08 -5.95 -41.35
CA GLY A 3 18.15 -5.16 -40.77
C GLY A 3 18.89 -5.89 -39.64
N LYS A 4 20.00 -5.28 -39.19
CA LYS A 4 20.76 -5.77 -38.03
C LYS A 4 19.86 -5.86 -36.78
N PRO A 5 20.16 -6.73 -35.81
CA PRO A 5 19.50 -6.76 -34.52
C PRO A 5 19.51 -5.39 -33.86
N GLN A 6 18.35 -4.95 -33.37
CA GLN A 6 18.18 -3.73 -32.59
C GLN A 6 17.69 -4.11 -31.21
N PHE A 7 18.38 -3.59 -30.21
CA PHE A 7 18.02 -3.75 -28.81
C PHE A 7 17.43 -2.44 -28.31
N SER A 8 16.42 -2.53 -27.46
CA SER A 8 15.91 -1.41 -26.69
C SER A 8 15.71 -1.84 -25.25
N VAL A 9 16.10 -0.98 -24.33
CA VAL A 9 15.93 -1.16 -22.89
C VAL A 9 15.31 0.11 -22.35
N ASP A 10 14.18 -0.05 -21.67
CA ASP A 10 13.45 1.04 -21.05
C ASP A 10 13.25 0.70 -19.57
N TYR A 11 13.52 1.64 -18.70
CA TYR A 11 13.26 1.52 -17.27
C TYR A 11 12.73 2.85 -16.72
N TYR A 12 11.67 2.77 -15.90
CA TYR A 12 11.20 3.91 -15.16
C TYR A 12 10.59 3.51 -13.81
N GLU A 13 10.64 4.45 -12.89
CA GLU A 13 10.00 4.41 -11.60
C GLU A 13 8.98 5.54 -11.50
N SER A 14 7.91 5.28 -10.77
CA SER A 14 6.91 6.28 -10.46
C SER A 14 6.42 6.13 -9.02
N PHE A 15 5.99 7.24 -8.45
CA PHE A 15 5.45 7.30 -7.11
C PHE A 15 4.01 7.74 -7.18
N THR A 16 3.16 7.08 -6.40
CA THR A 16 1.73 7.37 -6.31
C THR A 16 1.43 7.87 -4.90
N ARG A 17 0.63 8.90 -4.77
CA ARG A 17 0.13 9.39 -3.47
C ARG A 17 -1.35 9.72 -3.56
N LEU A 18 -2.01 9.77 -2.41
CA LEU A 18 -3.36 10.31 -2.33
C LEU A 18 -3.35 11.79 -2.74
N THR A 19 -4.25 12.18 -3.63
CA THR A 19 -4.41 13.58 -4.04
C THR A 19 -4.83 14.46 -2.87
N LYS A 20 -5.66 13.91 -1.98
CA LYS A 20 -6.09 14.53 -0.73
C LYS A 20 -6.20 13.45 0.34
N LYS A 21 -5.59 13.69 1.48
CA LYS A 21 -5.77 12.91 2.71
C LYS A 21 -6.76 13.65 3.60
N VAL A 22 -7.62 12.94 4.28
CA VAL A 22 -8.52 13.53 5.27
C VAL A 22 -7.73 13.71 6.55
N ASP A 23 -7.70 14.93 7.07
CA ASP A 23 -7.14 15.22 8.39
C ASP A 23 -8.13 14.73 9.45
N MET A 24 -7.71 13.76 10.25
CA MET A 24 -8.50 13.22 11.33
C MET A 24 -8.38 14.12 12.57
N ALA A 25 -9.46 14.20 13.34
CA ALA A 25 -9.41 14.91 14.62
C ALA A 25 -8.48 14.16 15.60
N ASP A 26 -7.66 14.93 16.30
CA ASP A 26 -6.86 14.37 17.38
C ASP A 26 -7.70 13.64 18.42
N ALA A 27 -7.13 12.63 19.06
CA ALA A 27 -7.82 11.78 20.03
C ALA A 27 -8.50 12.55 21.17
N TYR A 28 -7.90 13.65 21.63
CA TYR A 28 -8.49 14.49 22.69
C TYR A 28 -9.63 15.34 22.16
N ILE A 29 -9.57 15.88 20.94
CA ILE A 29 -10.68 16.58 20.28
C ILE A 29 -11.85 15.61 20.09
N TYR A 30 -11.56 14.38 19.67
CA TYR A 30 -12.56 13.31 19.56
C TYR A 30 -13.23 13.03 20.91
N MET A 31 -12.45 12.91 22.01
CA MET A 31 -12.99 12.63 23.34
C MET A 31 -13.86 13.79 23.84
N ASP A 32 -13.45 15.05 23.61
CA ASP A 32 -14.22 16.24 24.01
C ASP A 32 -15.53 16.32 23.22
N ALA A 33 -15.51 16.13 21.91
CA ALA A 33 -16.71 16.10 21.06
C ALA A 33 -17.69 14.97 21.46
N ARG A 34 -17.15 13.79 21.79
CA ARG A 34 -17.96 12.66 22.29
C ARG A 34 -18.56 12.91 23.65
N ASN A 35 -17.84 13.62 24.53
CA ASN A 35 -18.35 14.05 25.82
C ASN A 35 -19.49 15.07 25.68
N GLU A 36 -19.34 16.04 24.79
CA GLU A 36 -20.40 17.04 24.50
C GLU A 36 -21.66 16.34 23.96
N ALA A 37 -21.50 15.45 22.97
CA ALA A 37 -22.61 14.68 22.43
C ALA A 37 -23.32 13.81 23.48
N GLN A 38 -22.53 13.14 24.36
CA GLN A 38 -23.08 12.29 25.42
C GLN A 38 -23.78 13.13 26.51
N MET A 39 -23.21 14.28 26.88
CA MET A 39 -23.80 15.20 27.83
C MET A 39 -25.17 15.70 27.34
N ASN A 40 -25.26 16.07 26.05
CA ASN A 40 -26.50 16.53 25.43
C ASN A 40 -27.59 15.45 25.34
N THR A 41 -27.18 14.15 25.33
CA THR A 41 -28.12 13.02 25.14
C THR A 41 -28.52 12.38 26.47
N SER A 42 -27.55 12.19 27.37
CA SER A 42 -27.78 11.40 28.62
C SER A 42 -27.38 12.13 29.91
N GLY A 43 -26.79 13.36 29.81
CA GLY A 43 -26.33 14.12 30.95
C GLY A 43 -25.08 13.54 31.63
N THR A 44 -24.35 12.62 30.99
CA THR A 44 -23.15 11.97 31.52
C THR A 44 -21.95 12.14 30.62
N LEU A 45 -20.73 12.08 31.16
CA LEU A 45 -19.50 12.09 30.36
C LEU A 45 -19.12 10.67 29.97
N LYS A 46 -18.67 10.47 28.73
CA LYS A 46 -18.12 9.20 28.23
C LYS A 46 -16.68 9.02 28.68
N TYR A 47 -15.89 10.08 28.65
CA TYR A 47 -14.49 10.09 29.06
C TYR A 47 -14.31 11.06 30.23
N SER A 48 -13.74 10.57 31.34
CA SER A 48 -13.43 11.43 32.48
C SER A 48 -12.28 12.39 32.18
N ALA A 49 -12.23 13.51 32.88
CA ALA A 49 -11.11 14.46 32.78
C ALA A 49 -9.75 13.77 33.08
N ALA A 50 -9.72 12.85 34.05
CA ALA A 50 -8.53 12.07 34.40
C ALA A 50 -8.08 11.17 33.23
N TYR A 51 -9.01 10.55 32.50
CA TYR A 51 -8.69 9.73 31.32
C TYR A 51 -8.11 10.58 30.19
N ILE A 52 -8.70 11.73 29.92
CA ILE A 52 -8.22 12.67 28.88
C ILE A 52 -6.81 13.18 29.24
N GLU A 53 -6.57 13.53 30.51
CA GLU A 53 -5.24 13.96 30.99
C GLU A 53 -4.23 12.82 30.86
N ALA A 54 -4.57 11.60 31.29
CA ALA A 54 -3.72 10.42 31.16
C ALA A 54 -3.35 10.14 29.69
N THR A 55 -4.31 10.28 28.77
CA THR A 55 -4.05 10.13 27.33
C THR A 55 -3.09 11.21 26.81
N LYS A 56 -3.23 12.45 27.25
CA LYS A 56 -2.31 13.55 26.89
C LYS A 56 -0.90 13.30 27.42
N LYS A 57 -0.76 12.82 28.67
CA LYS A 57 0.54 12.43 29.25
C LYS A 57 1.17 11.25 28.51
N ALA A 58 0.40 10.21 28.21
CA ALA A 58 0.87 9.02 27.54
C ALA A 58 1.41 9.29 26.11
N ASN A 59 0.86 10.31 25.44
CA ASN A 59 1.18 10.65 24.05
C ASN A 59 2.04 11.93 23.91
N GLY A 60 2.67 12.39 24.98
CA GLY A 60 3.68 13.47 24.97
C GLY A 60 3.13 14.89 24.85
N LEU A 61 1.82 15.08 25.04
CA LEU A 61 1.19 16.41 25.01
C LEU A 61 1.27 17.11 26.38
N LEU A 62 1.48 16.35 27.44
CA LEU A 62 1.72 16.84 28.79
C LEU A 62 2.95 16.15 29.39
N PRO A 63 3.65 16.77 30.38
CA PRO A 63 4.73 16.13 31.09
C PRO A 63 4.26 14.81 31.69
N ASN A 64 5.01 13.73 31.46
CA ASN A 64 4.71 12.40 31.94
C ASN A 64 5.62 12.05 33.12
N ASP A 65 5.07 12.15 34.32
CA ASP A 65 5.73 11.89 35.60
C ASP A 65 5.75 10.39 35.95
N ASN A 66 4.95 9.56 35.30
CA ASN A 66 4.90 8.12 35.52
C ASN A 66 4.70 7.34 34.20
N PRO A 67 5.77 7.09 33.40
CA PRO A 67 5.66 6.39 32.12
C PRO A 67 5.17 4.93 32.19
N ARG A 68 5.20 4.31 33.38
CA ARG A 68 4.62 2.98 33.55
C ARG A 68 3.10 3.02 33.64
N LEU A 69 2.54 4.06 34.24
CA LEU A 69 1.10 4.26 34.37
C LEU A 69 0.53 4.96 33.13
N TYR A 70 1.18 6.04 32.67
CA TYR A 70 0.75 6.82 31.52
C TYR A 70 1.56 6.39 30.28
N ASN A 71 1.11 5.34 29.60
CA ASN A 71 1.75 4.81 28.40
C ASN A 71 0.75 4.62 27.28
N PRO A 72 1.19 4.64 25.98
CA PRO A 72 0.31 4.56 24.81
C PRO A 72 -0.44 3.22 24.68
N TYR A 73 -0.04 2.18 25.40
CA TYR A 73 -0.77 0.91 25.38
C TYR A 73 -2.01 0.94 26.27
N LEU A 74 -1.97 1.68 27.37
CA LEU A 74 -3.11 1.87 28.28
C LEU A 74 -3.99 3.05 27.86
N TYR A 75 -3.37 4.09 27.28
CA TYR A 75 -4.03 5.32 26.87
C TYR A 75 -3.68 5.64 25.41
N PRO A 76 -4.19 4.86 24.45
CA PRO A 76 -3.87 5.05 23.04
C PRO A 76 -4.44 6.35 22.50
N ALA A 77 -3.73 6.93 21.50
CA ALA A 77 -4.19 8.04 20.68
C ALA A 77 -3.70 7.79 19.27
N ILE A 78 -4.50 7.11 18.46
CA ILE A 78 -4.09 6.59 17.16
C ILE A 78 -4.76 7.37 16.04
N ASP A 79 -3.96 7.99 15.17
CA ASP A 79 -4.41 8.34 13.83
C ASP A 79 -4.32 7.07 12.97
N TRP A 80 -5.46 6.45 12.71
CA TRP A 80 -5.54 5.19 11.97
C TRP A 80 -5.07 5.34 10.54
N ALA A 81 -5.39 6.45 9.88
CA ALA A 81 -5.00 6.68 8.49
C ALA A 81 -3.48 6.85 8.36
N ASP A 82 -2.86 7.64 9.25
CA ASP A 82 -1.42 7.85 9.27
C ASP A 82 -0.64 6.58 9.66
N ASN A 83 -1.22 5.75 10.51
CA ASN A 83 -0.57 4.53 10.95
C ASN A 83 -0.71 3.37 9.96
N LEU A 84 -1.83 3.26 9.24
CA LEU A 84 -2.08 2.14 8.32
C LEU A 84 -1.59 2.40 6.89
N PHE A 85 -1.41 3.66 6.50
CA PHE A 85 -0.99 4.02 5.15
C PHE A 85 0.36 4.75 5.13
N ASN A 86 1.15 4.47 4.11
CA ASN A 86 2.31 5.26 3.73
C ASN A 86 1.84 6.43 2.86
N ASP A 87 2.60 7.52 2.85
CA ASP A 87 2.29 8.67 2.00
C ASP A 87 2.49 8.37 0.51
N TRP A 88 3.33 7.38 0.19
CA TRP A 88 3.72 7.04 -1.16
C TRP A 88 3.58 5.54 -1.44
N GLY A 89 2.98 5.22 -2.58
CA GLY A 89 3.13 3.94 -3.27
C GLY A 89 4.24 4.03 -4.30
N HIS A 90 4.81 2.89 -4.71
CA HIS A 90 5.94 2.83 -5.62
C HIS A 90 5.69 1.84 -6.74
N ASN A 91 5.89 2.28 -8.00
CA ASN A 91 5.76 1.46 -9.19
C ASN A 91 7.08 1.44 -9.95
N ARG A 92 7.45 0.27 -10.45
CA ARG A 92 8.65 0.03 -11.25
C ARG A 92 8.26 -0.67 -12.54
N ARG A 93 8.83 -0.27 -13.66
CA ARG A 93 8.65 -0.94 -14.93
C ARG A 93 9.96 -1.02 -15.68
N GLY A 94 10.32 -2.22 -16.10
CA GLY A 94 11.43 -2.48 -17.00
C GLY A 94 10.94 -3.18 -18.26
N ASN A 95 11.53 -2.85 -19.40
CA ASN A 95 11.24 -3.53 -20.64
C ASN A 95 12.54 -3.69 -21.44
N ILE A 96 12.76 -4.90 -21.93
CA ILE A 96 13.86 -5.22 -22.84
C ILE A 96 13.25 -5.84 -24.07
N ASN A 97 13.61 -5.36 -25.25
CA ASN A 97 13.17 -5.95 -26.50
C ASN A 97 14.31 -6.05 -27.52
N ILE A 98 14.18 -7.04 -28.37
CA ILE A 98 15.06 -7.26 -29.50
C ILE A 98 14.21 -7.46 -30.76
N ARG A 99 14.61 -6.85 -31.84
CA ARG A 99 14.02 -7.02 -33.15
C ARG A 99 15.09 -7.07 -34.22
N GLY A 100 14.84 -7.84 -35.25
CA GLY A 100 15.76 -7.93 -36.38
C GLY A 100 15.16 -8.77 -37.49
N GLY A 101 15.90 -8.90 -38.58
CA GLY A 101 15.45 -9.76 -39.66
C GLY A 101 16.36 -9.74 -40.89
N VAL A 102 16.19 -10.77 -41.67
CA VAL A 102 16.74 -10.97 -43.01
C VAL A 102 15.59 -11.01 -44.03
N PRO A 103 15.84 -10.99 -45.33
CA PRO A 103 14.75 -10.96 -46.33
C PRO A 103 13.65 -12.00 -46.16
N ASN A 104 14.03 -13.18 -45.65
CA ASN A 104 13.11 -14.32 -45.49
C ASN A 104 12.69 -14.60 -44.05
N ALA A 105 13.16 -13.79 -43.05
CA ALA A 105 12.80 -13.98 -41.67
C ALA A 105 12.88 -12.68 -40.88
N ASN A 106 11.84 -12.39 -40.10
CA ASN A 106 11.80 -11.28 -39.17
C ASN A 106 11.43 -11.80 -37.78
N TYR A 107 12.06 -11.28 -36.77
CA TYR A 107 11.77 -11.65 -35.40
C TYR A 107 11.62 -10.42 -34.50
N TYR A 108 10.84 -10.61 -33.45
CA TYR A 108 10.68 -9.71 -32.32
C TYR A 108 10.57 -10.55 -31.05
N ALA A 109 11.30 -10.18 -30.02
CA ALA A 109 11.12 -10.71 -28.67
C ALA A 109 11.16 -9.59 -27.64
N SER A 110 10.32 -9.69 -26.63
CA SER A 110 10.23 -8.72 -25.54
C SER A 110 10.03 -9.43 -24.22
N LEU A 111 10.71 -8.93 -23.20
CA LEU A 111 10.51 -9.27 -21.80
C LEU A 111 10.26 -7.98 -21.02
N SER A 112 9.17 -7.93 -20.28
CA SER A 112 8.88 -6.76 -19.43
C SER A 112 8.53 -7.19 -18.01
N TYR A 113 8.94 -6.36 -17.06
CA TYR A 113 8.61 -6.45 -15.66
C TYR A 113 7.80 -5.24 -15.23
N TYR A 114 6.77 -5.46 -14.44
CA TYR A 114 6.02 -4.45 -13.72
C TYR A 114 5.94 -4.86 -12.26
N GLY A 115 6.37 -3.98 -11.35
CA GLY A 115 6.25 -4.14 -9.92
C GLY A 115 5.52 -2.97 -9.30
N GLU A 116 4.55 -3.25 -8.44
CA GLU A 116 3.78 -2.26 -7.71
C GLU A 116 3.83 -2.56 -6.21
N THR A 117 4.07 -1.52 -5.42
CA THR A 117 3.97 -1.55 -3.96
C THR A 117 2.93 -0.52 -3.56
N GLY A 118 1.84 -0.99 -2.97
CA GLY A 118 0.74 -0.14 -2.53
C GLY A 118 1.09 0.73 -1.33
N MET A 119 0.16 1.62 -0.97
CA MET A 119 0.34 2.56 0.14
C MET A 119 0.05 1.94 1.51
N THR A 120 -0.49 0.72 1.61
CA THR A 120 -0.67 0.05 2.89
C THR A 120 0.69 -0.20 3.57
N ARG A 121 0.77 0.09 4.86
CA ARG A 121 2.03 -0.05 5.61
C ARG A 121 2.34 -1.50 5.92
N ASN A 122 3.62 -1.87 5.86
CA ASN A 122 4.09 -3.17 6.30
C ASN A 122 4.45 -3.12 7.80
N PHE A 123 3.68 -3.81 8.63
CA PHE A 123 3.94 -3.90 10.07
C PHE A 123 4.98 -4.95 10.46
N LYS A 124 5.56 -5.65 9.46
CA LYS A 124 6.57 -6.71 9.70
C LYS A 124 6.12 -7.74 10.74
N LEU A 125 4.85 -8.14 10.65
CA LEU A 125 4.30 -9.17 11.51
C LEU A 125 4.99 -10.52 11.22
N GLU A 126 5.13 -11.36 12.25
CA GLU A 126 5.96 -12.56 12.23
C GLU A 126 5.61 -13.51 11.06
N ASN A 127 4.34 -13.62 10.72
CA ASN A 127 3.85 -14.62 9.77
C ASN A 127 3.31 -14.05 8.45
N TYR A 128 3.19 -12.74 8.28
CA TYR A 128 2.65 -12.14 7.05
C TYR A 128 3.02 -10.67 6.87
N ASN A 129 3.04 -10.26 5.61
CA ASN A 129 3.25 -8.89 5.20
C ASN A 129 1.89 -8.22 4.95
N THR A 130 1.63 -7.09 5.59
CA THR A 130 0.38 -6.33 5.44
C THR A 130 0.39 -5.38 4.23
N GLN A 131 1.54 -5.21 3.57
CA GLN A 131 1.69 -4.32 2.43
C GLN A 131 1.17 -4.96 1.15
N MET A 132 0.33 -4.25 0.42
CA MET A 132 -0.06 -4.63 -0.93
C MET A 132 1.16 -4.64 -1.85
N LYS A 133 1.34 -5.73 -2.60
CA LYS A 133 2.40 -5.89 -3.58
C LYS A 133 1.90 -6.66 -4.79
N TYR A 134 2.32 -6.23 -5.98
CA TYR A 134 2.05 -6.93 -7.23
C TYR A 134 3.29 -6.93 -8.12
N ASP A 135 3.68 -8.09 -8.60
CA ASP A 135 4.77 -8.29 -9.55
C ASP A 135 4.23 -9.00 -10.79
N ARG A 136 4.56 -8.50 -11.99
CA ARG A 136 4.14 -9.08 -13.26
C ARG A 136 5.28 -9.11 -14.25
N TYR A 137 5.51 -10.28 -14.83
CA TYR A 137 6.45 -10.53 -15.90
C TYR A 137 5.67 -10.85 -17.16
N ASN A 138 5.90 -10.12 -18.25
CA ASN A 138 5.30 -10.42 -19.54
C ASN A 138 6.39 -10.80 -20.52
N PHE A 139 6.08 -11.74 -21.38
CA PHE A 139 6.95 -12.11 -22.50
C PHE A 139 6.14 -12.14 -23.79
N THR A 140 6.78 -11.76 -24.90
CA THR A 140 6.23 -11.82 -26.24
C THR A 140 7.33 -12.21 -27.20
N SER A 141 7.02 -13.11 -28.12
CA SER A 141 7.91 -13.50 -29.21
C SER A 141 7.11 -13.66 -30.48
N ASN A 142 7.54 -13.00 -31.54
CA ASN A 142 6.95 -13.10 -32.86
C ASN A 142 8.02 -13.44 -33.88
N LEU A 143 7.75 -14.41 -34.73
CA LEU A 143 8.61 -14.85 -35.80
C LEU A 143 7.80 -14.94 -37.11
N ASN A 144 8.22 -14.19 -38.11
CA ASN A 144 7.68 -14.26 -39.45
C ASN A 144 8.74 -14.90 -40.35
N LEU A 145 8.39 -15.97 -41.02
CA LEU A 145 9.25 -16.72 -41.93
C LEU A 145 8.64 -16.78 -43.31
N LYS A 146 9.46 -16.62 -44.32
CA LYS A 146 9.10 -16.83 -45.74
C LYS A 146 9.96 -17.92 -46.34
N PRO A 147 9.65 -19.22 -46.08
CA PRO A 147 10.44 -20.34 -46.57
C PRO A 147 10.50 -20.40 -48.10
N THR A 148 9.44 -19.94 -48.77
CA THR A 148 9.36 -19.84 -50.22
C THR A 148 8.69 -18.52 -50.61
N SER A 149 8.74 -18.16 -51.90
CA SER A 149 8.06 -16.97 -52.42
C SER A 149 6.52 -17.02 -52.29
N LYS A 150 5.97 -18.21 -52.10
CA LYS A 150 4.51 -18.45 -52.01
C LYS A 150 4.02 -18.79 -50.60
N THR A 151 4.96 -19.01 -49.64
CA THR A 151 4.62 -19.48 -48.30
C THR A 151 5.11 -18.49 -47.25
N THR A 152 4.22 -18.07 -46.34
CA THR A 152 4.55 -17.27 -45.17
C THR A 152 4.08 -18.04 -43.93
N VAL A 153 4.93 -18.10 -42.91
CA VAL A 153 4.63 -18.71 -41.62
C VAL A 153 4.81 -17.64 -40.53
N ASP A 154 3.74 -17.36 -39.82
CA ASP A 154 3.71 -16.41 -38.70
C ASP A 154 3.54 -17.21 -37.41
N LEU A 155 4.52 -17.11 -36.52
CA LEU A 155 4.50 -17.72 -35.20
C LEU A 155 4.47 -16.62 -34.15
N GLY A 156 3.44 -16.59 -33.34
CA GLY A 156 3.30 -15.65 -32.21
C GLY A 156 3.21 -16.44 -30.89
N PHE A 157 4.00 -16.04 -29.92
CA PHE A 157 3.98 -16.61 -28.58
C PHE A 157 4.01 -15.48 -27.56
N SER A 158 3.02 -15.44 -26.65
CA SER A 158 2.94 -14.41 -25.60
C SER A 158 2.29 -14.97 -24.34
N GLY A 159 2.70 -14.42 -23.22
CA GLY A 159 2.13 -14.79 -21.95
C GLY A 159 2.60 -13.87 -20.82
N TYR A 160 2.09 -14.12 -19.64
CA TYR A 160 2.54 -13.42 -18.44
C TYR A 160 2.52 -14.32 -17.22
N LEU A 161 3.35 -13.98 -16.24
CA LEU A 161 3.31 -14.48 -14.88
C LEU A 161 3.03 -13.30 -13.96
N GLY A 162 1.95 -13.36 -13.17
CA GLY A 162 1.58 -12.34 -12.19
C GLY A 162 1.55 -12.95 -10.79
N GLN A 163 2.14 -12.27 -9.84
CA GLN A 163 2.09 -12.63 -8.43
C GLN A 163 1.63 -11.40 -7.63
N GLY A 164 0.53 -11.55 -6.89
CA GLY A 164 -0.05 -10.49 -6.09
C GLY A 164 -0.19 -10.90 -4.63
N HIS A 165 0.04 -9.95 -3.75
CA HIS A 165 -0.27 -10.00 -2.34
C HIS A 165 -1.18 -8.83 -2.01
N TYR A 166 -2.39 -9.12 -1.56
CA TYR A 166 -3.42 -8.12 -1.33
C TYR A 166 -4.02 -8.31 0.06
N PRO A 167 -4.39 -7.22 0.76
CA PRO A 167 -5.22 -7.35 1.94
C PRO A 167 -6.58 -7.97 1.57
N GLN A 168 -7.22 -8.62 2.51
CA GLN A 168 -8.54 -9.24 2.31
C GLN A 168 -9.61 -8.21 1.93
N SER A 169 -9.50 -6.99 2.46
CA SER A 169 -10.39 -5.87 2.14
C SER A 169 -9.77 -4.94 1.11
N SER A 170 -10.59 -4.26 0.32
CA SER A 170 -10.09 -3.25 -0.62
C SER A 170 -9.42 -2.08 0.11
N THR A 171 -8.44 -1.43 -0.53
CA THR A 171 -7.77 -0.25 0.03
C THR A 171 -8.75 0.86 0.39
N SER A 172 -9.81 1.07 -0.43
CA SER A 172 -10.86 2.04 -0.15
C SER A 172 -11.69 1.68 1.09
N SER A 173 -12.01 0.40 1.28
CA SER A 173 -12.73 -0.07 2.48
C SER A 173 -11.87 0.08 3.74
N LEU A 174 -10.57 -0.23 3.65
CA LEU A 174 -9.63 -0.02 4.75
C LEU A 174 -9.51 1.46 5.11
N TYR A 175 -9.42 2.34 4.10
CA TYR A 175 -9.36 3.78 4.33
C TYR A 175 -10.64 4.32 4.96
N ALA A 176 -11.82 3.87 4.51
CA ALA A 176 -13.09 4.22 5.12
C ALA A 176 -13.18 3.74 6.58
N ALA A 177 -12.72 2.51 6.86
CA ALA A 177 -12.68 1.99 8.22
C ALA A 177 -11.80 2.83 9.16
N CYS A 178 -10.70 3.41 8.67
CA CYS A 178 -9.86 4.31 9.48
C CYS A 178 -10.62 5.54 9.98
N MET A 179 -11.65 6.00 9.26
CA MET A 179 -12.48 7.14 9.66
C MET A 179 -13.54 6.78 10.72
N ASP A 180 -13.94 5.51 10.79
CA ASP A 180 -14.98 5.05 11.72
C ASP A 180 -14.40 4.54 13.05
N VAL A 181 -13.14 4.08 13.04
CA VAL A 181 -12.54 3.50 14.24
C VAL A 181 -12.19 4.57 15.27
N ASN A 182 -12.61 4.33 16.51
CA ASN A 182 -12.32 5.19 17.63
C ASN A 182 -10.79 5.30 17.88
N PRO A 183 -10.21 6.51 17.90
CA PRO A 183 -8.77 6.72 18.05
C PRO A 183 -8.22 6.35 19.44
N VAL A 184 -9.06 6.14 20.45
CA VAL A 184 -8.65 5.85 21.83
C VAL A 184 -9.11 4.47 22.33
N ILE A 185 -9.49 3.55 21.42
CA ILE A 185 -10.05 2.27 21.83
C ILE A 185 -8.97 1.22 22.18
N TYR A 186 -7.94 1.12 21.37
CA TYR A 186 -6.82 0.19 21.56
C TYR A 186 -5.55 0.67 20.83
N PRO A 187 -4.36 0.25 21.23
CA PRO A 187 -3.13 0.57 20.51
C PRO A 187 -3.07 -0.21 19.20
N LEU A 188 -2.28 0.28 18.23
CA LEU A 188 -2.09 -0.39 16.95
C LEU A 188 -1.45 -1.77 17.09
N LEU A 189 -0.39 -1.85 17.90
CA LEU A 189 0.33 -3.07 18.24
C LEU A 189 0.52 -3.15 19.75
N LEU A 190 0.52 -4.36 20.28
CA LEU A 190 0.90 -4.63 21.66
C LEU A 190 2.42 -4.62 21.84
N PRO A 191 2.96 -4.54 23.08
CA PRO A 191 4.41 -4.53 23.32
C PRO A 191 5.16 -5.76 22.78
N ASN A 192 4.47 -6.88 22.62
CA ASN A 192 5.01 -8.10 22.04
C ASN A 192 4.96 -8.12 20.48
N GLY A 193 4.53 -7.03 19.84
CA GLY A 193 4.42 -6.92 18.38
C GLY A 193 3.18 -7.57 17.77
N THR A 194 2.26 -8.11 18.56
CA THR A 194 0.99 -8.63 18.04
C THR A 194 -0.02 -7.51 17.79
N VAL A 195 -0.94 -7.74 16.87
CA VAL A 195 -2.06 -6.82 16.60
C VAL A 195 -2.99 -6.80 17.80
N SER A 196 -3.45 -5.62 18.20
CA SER A 196 -4.46 -5.46 19.24
C SER A 196 -5.85 -5.38 18.63
N GLY A 197 -6.83 -6.03 19.26
CA GLY A 197 -8.24 -6.02 18.80
C GLY A 197 -8.94 -7.31 19.13
#